data_90d4e198bfda30e54d9ece71392a0513
#
_entry.id   90d4e198bfda30e54d9ece71392a0513
#
_cell.length_a   1.000
_cell.length_b   1.000
_cell.length_c   1.000
_cell.angle_alpha   90.00
_cell.angle_beta   90.00
_cell.angle_gamma   90.00
#
_symmetry.space_group_name_H-M   'P 1'
#
loop_
_entity.id
_entity.type
_entity.pdbx_description
1 polymer ?
#
loop_
_entity_poly.entity_id
_entity_poly.type
_entity_poly.pdbx_seq_one_letter_code
_entity_poly.pdbx_strand_id
1 'polypeptide(L)'
;MEVTPRGRLPCVNKLSLLFNPQRRIQAEVVEITGLSNSSLQNQQIFKCRIQSINSFLDNLPKPVCLVAHNGNIFDYKILRAEYIDANETLPPNIYCVDSLVGLRKILKETNISYNTLYFKDNIEEYFTDDEDDEWPELNTSIEEWQEIDEIVEKMSNVSQNDSHNKQNIKTDNATREKVCYTLAALYKRLLNKDAIEAHRAEVDCIMLLECILAVKSYFLEWADSNCKLIDQIKPLIRK
;
A
#
# COMPACT_ATOMS: atom_id res chain seq x y z
N MET A 1 9.11 -16.22 12.19
CA MET A 1 8.40 -16.50 10.91
C MET A 1 9.38 -17.27 10.03
N GLU A 2 9.22 -18.60 9.92
CA GLU A 2 10.10 -19.41 9.09
C GLU A 2 9.67 -19.31 7.64
N VAL A 3 10.56 -18.84 6.78
CA VAL A 3 10.38 -18.84 5.33
C VAL A 3 10.80 -20.22 4.83
N THR A 4 9.86 -21.01 4.36
CA THR A 4 10.17 -22.31 3.74
C THR A 4 10.90 -22.10 2.40
N PRO A 5 11.87 -22.95 2.04
CA PRO A 5 12.76 -22.78 0.87
C PRO A 5 12.09 -22.90 -0.51
N ARG A 6 10.78 -22.96 -0.62
CA ARG A 6 10.04 -23.24 -1.86
C ARG A 6 9.06 -22.17 -2.29
N GLY A 7 9.24 -20.91 -1.94
CA GLY A 7 8.41 -19.82 -2.48
C GLY A 7 6.92 -19.90 -2.13
N ARG A 8 6.52 -20.71 -1.15
CA ARG A 8 5.16 -20.72 -0.64
C ARG A 8 5.00 -19.62 0.40
N LEU A 9 3.92 -18.85 0.30
CA LEU A 9 3.53 -17.94 1.35
C LEU A 9 3.44 -18.68 2.68
N PRO A 10 3.88 -18.07 3.80
CA PRO A 10 3.71 -18.66 5.11
C PRO A 10 2.22 -18.89 5.37
N CYS A 11 1.88 -19.88 6.21
CA CYS A 11 0.51 -20.07 6.65
C CYS A 11 0.04 -18.80 7.37
N VAL A 12 -0.99 -18.16 6.83
CA VAL A 12 -1.52 -16.90 7.36
C VAL A 12 -2.98 -17.07 7.74
N ASN A 13 -3.37 -16.50 8.87
CA ASN A 13 -4.77 -16.32 9.19
C ASN A 13 -5.33 -15.23 8.29
N LYS A 14 -6.50 -15.46 7.70
CA LYS A 14 -7.16 -14.53 6.80
C LYS A 14 -8.57 -14.24 7.23
N LEU A 15 -8.95 -12.96 7.24
CA LEU A 15 -10.31 -12.48 7.40
C LEU A 15 -10.67 -11.62 6.18
N SER A 16 -11.62 -12.09 5.40
CA SER A 16 -12.16 -11.34 4.25
C SER A 16 -13.64 -11.12 4.46
N LEU A 17 -14.07 -9.86 4.47
CA LEU A 17 -15.44 -9.46 4.75
C LEU A 17 -15.92 -8.50 3.66
N LEU A 18 -17.17 -8.68 3.24
CA LEU A 18 -17.87 -7.72 2.38
C LEU A 18 -18.86 -6.93 3.23
N PHE A 19 -18.97 -5.64 2.93
CA PHE A 19 -19.85 -4.71 3.63
C PHE A 19 -20.83 -4.04 2.69
N ASN A 20 -22.05 -3.82 3.17
CA ASN A 20 -22.96 -2.90 2.53
C ASN A 20 -22.54 -1.46 2.89
N PRO A 21 -22.13 -0.63 1.90
CA PRO A 21 -21.66 0.73 2.18
C PRO A 21 -22.81 1.70 2.49
N GLN A 22 -24.07 1.26 2.45
CA GLN A 22 -25.28 2.06 2.64
C GLN A 22 -25.37 3.30 1.72
N ARG A 23 -24.61 3.30 0.64
CA ARG A 23 -24.61 4.34 -0.39
C ARG A 23 -24.40 3.72 -1.76
N ARG A 24 -24.81 4.42 -2.79
CA ARG A 24 -24.65 3.95 -4.17
C ARG A 24 -23.16 3.94 -4.55
N ILE A 25 -22.71 2.80 -5.09
CA ILE A 25 -21.39 2.65 -5.71
C ILE A 25 -21.50 3.13 -7.15
N GLN A 26 -20.59 4.00 -7.57
CA GLN A 26 -20.50 4.53 -8.92
C GLN A 26 -20.03 3.45 -9.89
N ALA A 27 -20.40 3.57 -11.16
CA ALA A 27 -20.09 2.56 -12.19
C ALA A 27 -18.57 2.36 -12.35
N GLU A 28 -17.81 3.45 -12.33
CA GLU A 28 -16.35 3.44 -12.45
C GLU A 28 -15.68 2.64 -11.32
N VAL A 29 -16.20 2.74 -10.09
CA VAL A 29 -15.70 1.96 -8.95
C VAL A 29 -16.07 0.48 -9.09
N VAL A 30 -17.24 0.17 -9.66
CA VAL A 30 -17.65 -1.21 -9.94
C VAL A 30 -16.72 -1.84 -10.98
N GLU A 31 -16.35 -1.12 -12.03
CA GLU A 31 -15.41 -1.59 -13.06
C GLU A 31 -14.04 -1.92 -12.48
N ILE A 32 -13.54 -1.08 -11.56
CA ILE A 32 -12.23 -1.25 -10.93
C ILE A 32 -12.25 -2.40 -9.91
N THR A 33 -13.25 -2.45 -9.04
CA THR A 33 -13.26 -3.36 -7.87
C THR A 33 -14.02 -4.66 -8.11
N GLY A 34 -14.91 -4.71 -9.13
CA GLY A 34 -15.85 -5.79 -9.35
C GLY A 34 -16.99 -5.85 -8.31
N LEU A 35 -17.08 -4.87 -7.39
CA LEU A 35 -18.09 -4.83 -6.32
C LEU A 35 -19.27 -3.97 -6.74
N SER A 36 -20.41 -4.59 -7.03
CA SER A 36 -21.63 -3.90 -7.49
C SER A 36 -22.60 -3.62 -6.34
N ASN A 37 -23.51 -2.66 -6.57
CA ASN A 37 -24.59 -2.40 -5.64
C ASN A 37 -25.46 -3.65 -5.37
N SER A 38 -25.68 -4.49 -6.38
CA SER A 38 -26.45 -5.72 -6.26
C SER A 38 -25.73 -6.79 -5.43
N SER A 39 -24.40 -6.90 -5.54
CA SER A 39 -23.62 -7.86 -4.76
C SER A 39 -23.49 -7.49 -3.29
N LEU A 40 -23.56 -6.20 -2.97
CA LEU A 40 -23.37 -5.70 -1.60
C LEU A 40 -24.66 -5.36 -0.85
N GLN A 41 -25.80 -5.21 -1.52
CA GLN A 41 -27.06 -4.79 -0.89
C GLN A 41 -27.51 -5.68 0.27
N ASN A 42 -27.24 -6.99 0.20
CA ASN A 42 -27.61 -7.96 1.21
C ASN A 42 -26.47 -8.24 2.21
N GLN A 43 -25.34 -7.57 2.09
CA GLN A 43 -24.23 -7.70 3.03
C GLN A 43 -24.53 -6.89 4.31
N GLN A 44 -23.93 -7.32 5.42
CA GLN A 44 -24.03 -6.57 6.66
C GLN A 44 -23.23 -5.29 6.57
N ILE A 45 -23.65 -4.26 7.30
CA ILE A 45 -22.88 -3.03 7.47
C ILE A 45 -21.66 -3.25 8.35
N PHE A 46 -20.67 -2.36 8.26
CA PHE A 46 -19.42 -2.47 9.03
C PHE A 46 -19.65 -2.67 10.52
N LYS A 47 -20.54 -1.88 11.13
CA LYS A 47 -20.88 -1.96 12.55
C LYS A 47 -21.24 -3.38 13.00
N CYS A 48 -21.97 -4.13 12.20
CA CYS A 48 -22.38 -5.49 12.54
C CYS A 48 -21.23 -6.53 12.54
N ARG A 49 -20.08 -6.15 11.98
CA ARG A 49 -18.91 -7.05 11.85
C ARG A 49 -17.71 -6.65 12.71
N ILE A 50 -17.80 -5.54 13.45
CA ILE A 50 -16.73 -5.04 14.32
C ILE A 50 -16.27 -6.11 15.32
N GLN A 51 -17.17 -6.82 15.92
CA GLN A 51 -16.82 -7.88 16.86
C GLN A 51 -16.00 -9.00 16.21
N SER A 52 -16.31 -9.36 14.96
CA SER A 52 -15.52 -10.33 14.20
C SER A 52 -14.11 -9.80 13.91
N ILE A 53 -13.99 -8.52 13.59
CA ILE A 53 -12.71 -7.86 13.35
C ILE A 53 -11.89 -7.80 14.64
N ASN A 54 -12.50 -7.37 15.75
CA ASN A 54 -11.82 -7.29 17.04
C ASN A 54 -11.38 -8.68 17.51
N SER A 55 -12.24 -9.70 17.42
CA SER A 55 -11.88 -11.07 17.78
C SER A 55 -10.72 -11.61 16.91
N PHE A 56 -10.71 -11.29 15.61
CA PHE A 56 -9.60 -11.67 14.74
C PHE A 56 -8.28 -11.03 15.19
N LEU A 57 -8.30 -9.72 15.47
CA LEU A 57 -7.12 -8.99 15.94
C LEU A 57 -6.65 -9.46 17.32
N ASP A 58 -7.58 -9.77 18.22
CA ASP A 58 -7.26 -10.24 19.58
C ASP A 58 -6.63 -11.63 19.59
N ASN A 59 -6.98 -12.48 18.64
CA ASN A 59 -6.42 -13.82 18.50
C ASN A 59 -5.02 -13.84 17.84
N LEU A 60 -4.54 -12.69 17.33
CA LEU A 60 -3.18 -12.61 16.79
C LEU A 60 -2.14 -12.46 17.91
N PRO A 61 -0.93 -13.03 17.73
CA PRO A 61 0.19 -12.78 18.63
C PRO A 61 0.47 -11.28 18.77
N LYS A 62 0.69 -10.83 19.99
CA LYS A 62 0.99 -9.42 20.27
C LYS A 62 2.51 -9.16 20.24
N PRO A 63 2.98 -7.96 19.86
CA PRO A 63 2.19 -6.80 19.40
C PRO A 63 1.63 -6.99 17.98
N VAL A 64 0.46 -6.39 17.69
CA VAL A 64 -0.13 -6.36 16.35
C VAL A 64 0.23 -5.05 15.67
N CYS A 65 0.76 -5.15 14.45
CA CYS A 65 1.02 -4.00 13.60
C CYS A 65 0.26 -4.15 12.27
N LEU A 66 -0.61 -3.21 11.98
CA LEU A 66 -1.31 -3.12 10.69
C LEU A 66 -0.35 -2.53 9.66
N VAL A 67 -0.30 -3.14 8.49
CA VAL A 67 0.49 -2.65 7.35
C VAL A 67 -0.44 -2.42 6.17
N ALA A 68 -0.47 -1.20 5.66
CA ALA A 68 -1.23 -0.86 4.46
C ALA A 68 -0.37 0.00 3.52
N HIS A 69 -0.68 -0.07 2.21
CA HIS A 69 0.01 0.72 1.20
C HIS A 69 -0.70 2.06 1.03
N ASN A 70 -0.04 3.16 1.36
CA ASN A 70 -0.64 4.50 1.49
C ASN A 70 -1.68 4.58 2.61
N GLY A 71 -1.53 3.75 3.65
CA GLY A 71 -2.49 3.59 4.73
C GLY A 71 -2.70 4.84 5.58
N ASN A 72 -1.70 5.70 5.69
CA ASN A 72 -1.80 6.97 6.43
C ASN A 72 -2.83 7.94 5.83
N ILE A 73 -3.04 7.85 4.51
CA ILE A 73 -3.98 8.72 3.79
C ILE A 73 -5.36 8.05 3.68
N PHE A 74 -5.41 6.73 3.50
CA PHE A 74 -6.66 5.99 3.22
C PHE A 74 -7.06 5.03 4.34
N ASP A 75 -6.47 3.85 4.39
CA ASP A 75 -6.98 2.71 5.14
C ASP A 75 -7.18 3.01 6.62
N TYR A 76 -6.18 3.60 7.27
CA TYR A 76 -6.24 3.89 8.70
C TYR A 76 -7.24 4.99 9.04
N LYS A 77 -7.35 6.01 8.19
CA LYS A 77 -8.33 7.09 8.38
C LYS A 77 -9.77 6.58 8.23
N ILE A 78 -9.99 5.73 7.20
CA ILE A 78 -11.30 5.11 6.97
C ILE A 78 -11.64 4.18 8.11
N LEU A 79 -10.72 3.27 8.48
CA LEU A 79 -10.93 2.33 9.58
C LEU A 79 -11.31 3.05 10.87
N ARG A 80 -10.57 4.09 11.24
CA ARG A 80 -10.89 4.90 12.43
C ARG A 80 -12.25 5.58 12.34
N ALA A 81 -12.60 6.13 11.18
CA ALA A 81 -13.91 6.75 10.98
C ALA A 81 -15.05 5.74 11.13
N GLU A 82 -14.90 4.53 10.57
CA GLU A 82 -15.90 3.47 10.71
C GLU A 82 -16.15 3.05 12.17
N TYR A 83 -15.07 2.94 12.97
CA TYR A 83 -15.20 2.63 14.39
C TYR A 83 -15.88 3.75 15.18
N ILE A 84 -15.52 5.00 14.92
CA ILE A 84 -16.13 6.17 15.56
C ILE A 84 -17.63 6.26 15.22
N ASP A 85 -17.99 6.11 13.94
CA ASP A 85 -19.39 6.16 13.49
C ASP A 85 -20.23 5.02 14.10
N ALA A 86 -19.61 3.88 14.35
CA ALA A 86 -20.23 2.76 15.03
C ALA A 86 -20.36 2.95 16.55
N ASN A 87 -19.70 3.98 17.14
CA ASN A 87 -19.51 4.15 18.58
C ASN A 87 -18.82 2.95 19.23
N GLU A 88 -17.78 2.44 18.57
CA GLU A 88 -16.98 1.28 18.98
C GLU A 88 -15.50 1.62 18.98
N THR A 89 -14.66 0.76 19.56
CA THR A 89 -13.22 0.95 19.65
C THR A 89 -12.46 -0.25 19.11
N LEU A 90 -11.32 0.01 18.50
CA LEU A 90 -10.34 -1.02 18.18
C LEU A 90 -9.75 -1.63 19.46
N PRO A 91 -9.28 -2.88 19.42
CA PRO A 91 -8.47 -3.43 20.50
C PRO A 91 -7.29 -2.51 20.84
N PRO A 92 -6.87 -2.44 22.10
CA PRO A 92 -5.79 -1.56 22.52
C PRO A 92 -4.44 -2.01 21.94
N ASN A 93 -3.50 -1.09 21.86
CA ASN A 93 -2.12 -1.35 21.45
C ASN A 93 -1.99 -1.94 20.03
N ILE A 94 -2.85 -1.50 19.10
CA ILE A 94 -2.68 -1.77 17.67
C ILE A 94 -1.75 -0.71 17.10
N TYR A 95 -0.63 -1.16 16.55
CA TYR A 95 0.32 -0.33 15.82
C TYR A 95 -0.04 -0.28 14.33
N CYS A 96 0.51 0.69 13.63
CA CYS A 96 0.38 0.78 12.18
C CYS A 96 1.62 1.39 11.53
N VAL A 97 1.91 0.96 10.31
CA VAL A 97 2.95 1.51 9.44
C VAL A 97 2.44 1.62 8.01
N ASP A 98 2.92 2.63 7.30
CA ASP A 98 2.60 2.84 5.89
C ASP A 98 3.70 2.25 5.00
N SER A 99 3.37 1.19 4.28
CA SER A 99 4.34 0.48 3.44
C SER A 99 4.83 1.30 2.24
N LEU A 100 4.03 2.26 1.73
CA LEU A 100 4.49 3.16 0.68
C LEU A 100 5.67 4.00 1.16
N VAL A 101 5.58 4.56 2.38
CA VAL A 101 6.65 5.34 3.00
C VAL A 101 7.87 4.46 3.23
N GLY A 102 7.69 3.27 3.84
CA GLY A 102 8.78 2.36 4.16
C GLY A 102 9.50 1.82 2.93
N LEU A 103 8.75 1.29 1.97
CA LEU A 103 9.34 0.73 0.75
C LEU A 103 10.04 1.81 -0.09
N ARG A 104 9.45 3.02 -0.17
CA ARG A 104 10.10 4.15 -0.86
C ARG A 104 11.45 4.50 -0.23
N LYS A 105 11.53 4.57 1.10
CA LYS A 105 12.77 4.83 1.82
C LYS A 105 13.78 3.71 1.58
N ILE A 106 13.42 2.48 1.87
CA ILE A 106 14.29 1.30 1.73
C ILE A 106 14.85 1.20 0.30
N LEU A 107 13.99 1.32 -0.73
CA LEU A 107 14.41 1.17 -2.12
C LEU A 107 15.24 2.34 -2.65
N LYS A 108 15.14 3.51 -2.04
CA LYS A 108 16.05 4.63 -2.35
C LYS A 108 17.43 4.41 -1.72
N GLU A 109 17.47 3.93 -0.48
CA GLU A 109 18.73 3.73 0.27
C GLU A 109 19.51 2.50 -0.22
N THR A 110 18.81 1.42 -0.60
CA THR A 110 19.46 0.13 -0.90
C THR A 110 19.55 -0.19 -2.39
N ASN A 111 18.86 0.57 -3.23
CA ASN A 111 18.73 0.31 -4.67
C ASN A 111 18.32 -1.13 -5.03
N ILE A 112 17.55 -1.78 -4.16
CA ILE A 112 17.12 -3.17 -4.31
C ILE A 112 16.16 -3.31 -5.51
N SER A 113 16.34 -4.37 -6.29
CA SER A 113 15.47 -4.81 -7.38
C SER A 113 15.42 -6.34 -7.42
N TYR A 114 14.57 -6.92 -8.27
CA TYR A 114 14.53 -8.36 -8.48
C TYR A 114 15.92 -8.95 -8.77
N ASN A 115 16.68 -8.34 -9.65
CA ASN A 115 18.02 -8.80 -10.02
C ASN A 115 18.97 -8.80 -8.81
N THR A 116 18.94 -7.77 -7.96
CA THR A 116 19.79 -7.72 -6.77
C THR A 116 19.39 -8.71 -5.68
N LEU A 117 18.11 -9.13 -5.64
CA LEU A 117 17.62 -10.09 -4.65
C LEU A 117 17.89 -11.55 -5.04
N TYR A 118 17.81 -11.87 -6.33
CA TYR A 118 17.81 -13.26 -6.81
C TYR A 118 19.05 -13.64 -7.63
N PHE A 119 19.88 -12.69 -8.05
CA PHE A 119 21.08 -12.94 -8.85
C PHE A 119 22.38 -12.45 -8.19
N LYS A 120 22.41 -12.35 -6.86
CA LYS A 120 23.53 -11.82 -6.08
C LYS A 120 24.82 -12.67 -6.16
N ASP A 121 24.81 -13.86 -6.76
CA ASP A 121 25.95 -14.75 -6.79
C ASP A 121 26.98 -14.47 -7.91
N ASN A 122 26.82 -13.39 -8.69
CA ASN A 122 27.69 -13.12 -9.83
C ASN A 122 28.23 -11.68 -9.97
N ILE A 123 28.17 -10.85 -8.94
CA ILE A 123 28.78 -9.52 -9.03
C ILE A 123 29.59 -9.23 -7.78
N GLU A 124 30.88 -9.53 -7.86
CA GLU A 124 31.90 -8.89 -7.03
C GLU A 124 32.09 -7.45 -7.54
N GLU A 125 32.12 -6.51 -6.59
CA GLU A 125 32.74 -5.19 -6.64
C GLU A 125 32.32 -4.20 -7.72
N TYR A 126 31.52 -3.20 -7.33
CA TYR A 126 31.85 -1.79 -7.58
C TYR A 126 31.15 -0.93 -6.53
N PHE A 127 31.83 -0.71 -5.39
CA PHE A 127 31.54 0.42 -4.50
C PHE A 127 32.39 1.59 -4.99
N THR A 128 31.76 2.66 -5.42
CA THR A 128 32.37 3.99 -5.43
C THR A 128 31.74 4.77 -4.30
N ASP A 129 32.58 5.06 -3.31
CA ASP A 129 32.32 6.08 -2.30
C ASP A 129 32.16 7.43 -3.02
N ASP A 130 31.00 8.02 -2.93
CA ASP A 130 30.85 9.47 -3.06
C ASP A 130 30.07 9.94 -1.83
N GLU A 131 30.86 10.53 -0.92
CA GLU A 131 30.40 11.30 0.24
C GLU A 131 29.72 12.58 -0.25
N ASP A 132 28.79 13.07 0.60
CA ASP A 132 28.13 14.38 0.56
C ASP A 132 26.79 14.44 -0.19
N ASP A 133 25.71 14.01 0.50
CA ASP A 133 24.42 14.68 0.37
C ASP A 133 23.74 14.81 1.73
N GLU A 134 23.81 16.01 2.26
CA GLU A 134 23.09 16.49 3.43
C GLU A 134 21.56 16.31 3.20
N TRP A 135 20.91 15.54 4.04
CA TRP A 135 19.48 15.24 3.97
C TRP A 135 18.64 16.43 4.41
N PRO A 136 17.70 16.94 3.61
CA PRO A 136 16.66 17.81 4.12
C PRO A 136 15.70 16.98 4.99
N GLU A 137 15.46 17.47 6.20
CA GLU A 137 14.44 16.93 7.10
C GLU A 137 13.10 16.77 6.39
N LEU A 138 12.43 15.65 6.63
CA LEU A 138 11.13 15.28 6.09
C LEU A 138 10.01 16.24 6.55
N ASN A 139 10.02 17.44 6.00
CA ASN A 139 8.87 18.32 5.94
C ASN A 139 8.23 18.13 4.56
N THR A 140 7.58 17.00 4.37
CA THR A 140 6.70 16.81 3.23
C THR A 140 5.51 17.73 3.43
N SER A 141 5.48 18.84 2.72
CA SER A 141 4.42 19.84 2.84
C SER A 141 3.08 19.27 2.37
N ILE A 142 2.00 19.88 2.84
CA ILE A 142 0.63 19.52 2.39
C ILE A 142 0.51 19.63 0.87
N GLU A 143 1.28 20.51 0.25
CA GLU A 143 1.31 20.74 -1.19
C GLU A 143 1.91 19.56 -1.99
N GLU A 144 2.96 18.90 -1.48
CA GLU A 144 3.51 17.68 -2.13
C GLU A 144 2.54 16.50 -2.07
N TRP A 145 1.69 16.45 -1.05
CA TRP A 145 0.63 15.47 -0.95
C TRP A 145 -0.54 15.76 -1.90
N GLN A 146 -0.84 17.04 -2.14
CA GLN A 146 -1.83 17.47 -3.13
C GLN A 146 -1.39 17.14 -4.57
N GLU A 147 -0.09 17.24 -4.89
CA GLU A 147 0.44 16.79 -6.19
C GLU A 147 0.28 15.27 -6.41
N ILE A 148 0.35 14.48 -5.36
CA ILE A 148 0.12 13.01 -5.44
C ILE A 148 -1.37 12.74 -5.68
N ASP A 149 -2.27 13.44 -4.98
CA ASP A 149 -3.71 13.30 -5.17
C ASP A 149 -4.14 13.75 -6.58
N GLU A 150 -3.57 14.83 -7.11
CA GLU A 150 -3.79 15.25 -8.50
C GLU A 150 -3.27 14.24 -9.53
N ILE A 151 -2.17 13.53 -9.24
CA ILE A 151 -1.64 12.49 -10.12
C ILE A 151 -2.55 11.26 -10.11
N VAL A 152 -3.06 10.87 -8.95
CA VAL A 152 -4.04 9.77 -8.81
C VAL A 152 -5.35 10.12 -9.52
N GLU A 153 -5.81 11.36 -9.39
CA GLU A 153 -7.01 11.85 -10.07
C GLU A 153 -6.81 11.96 -11.61
N LYS A 154 -5.64 12.41 -12.07
CA LYS A 154 -5.27 12.44 -13.50
C LYS A 154 -5.11 11.04 -14.08
N MET A 155 -4.59 10.06 -13.34
CA MET A 155 -4.48 8.66 -13.78
C MET A 155 -5.87 8.00 -13.88
N SER A 156 -6.82 8.39 -13.04
CA SER A 156 -8.21 7.96 -13.12
C SER A 156 -8.95 8.57 -14.32
N ASN A 157 -8.49 9.72 -14.83
CA ASN A 157 -9.10 10.45 -15.95
C ASN A 157 -8.48 10.15 -17.33
N VAL A 158 -7.36 9.41 -17.40
CA VAL A 158 -6.65 9.09 -18.67
C VAL A 158 -7.28 7.92 -19.44
N SER A 159 -8.25 7.20 -18.87
CA SER A 159 -8.96 6.13 -19.58
C SER A 159 -10.03 6.59 -20.59
N GLN A 160 -10.17 7.88 -20.85
CA GLN A 160 -11.18 8.38 -21.79
C GLN A 160 -10.62 9.39 -22.80
N ASN A 161 -9.56 9.18 -23.50
CA ASN A 161 -9.33 9.89 -24.77
C ASN A 161 -8.07 9.37 -25.47
N ASP A 162 -8.20 8.30 -26.25
CA ASP A 162 -7.30 8.03 -27.34
C ASP A 162 -8.04 8.07 -28.66
N SER A 163 -8.05 9.25 -29.28
CA SER A 163 -8.10 9.38 -30.75
C SER A 163 -7.60 10.76 -31.17
N HIS A 164 -6.51 10.75 -31.93
CA HIS A 164 -5.96 11.82 -32.75
C HIS A 164 -5.25 13.00 -32.08
N ASN A 165 -3.94 13.03 -32.03
CA ASN A 165 -3.14 13.81 -32.97
C ASN A 165 -1.62 13.65 -32.73
N LYS A 166 -0.89 13.22 -33.75
CA LYS A 166 0.58 13.26 -33.81
C LYS A 166 0.98 14.66 -34.27
N GLN A 167 1.77 15.37 -33.47
CA GLN A 167 2.75 16.31 -34.02
C GLN A 167 3.98 16.42 -33.11
N ASN A 168 5.14 16.28 -33.75
CA ASN A 168 6.49 16.30 -33.20
C ASN A 168 6.84 17.62 -32.53
N ILE A 169 7.42 17.58 -31.34
CA ILE A 169 8.41 18.55 -30.89
C ILE A 169 9.53 17.78 -30.18
N LYS A 170 10.72 17.75 -30.82
CA LYS A 170 11.96 17.33 -30.19
C LYS A 170 12.43 18.44 -29.26
N THR A 171 12.57 18.12 -27.97
CA THR A 171 13.47 18.83 -27.07
C THR A 171 14.17 17.80 -26.20
N ASP A 172 15.49 17.69 -26.42
CA ASP A 172 16.41 16.92 -25.60
C ASP A 172 16.45 17.52 -24.19
N ASN A 173 15.80 16.86 -23.27
CA ASN A 173 16.08 16.93 -21.84
C ASN A 173 16.05 15.50 -21.34
N ALA A 174 17.17 15.01 -20.81
CA ALA A 174 17.26 13.74 -20.11
C ALA A 174 16.29 13.77 -18.92
N THR A 175 15.06 13.37 -19.15
CA THR A 175 14.04 13.19 -18.12
C THR A 175 14.49 12.01 -17.28
N ARG A 176 14.94 12.25 -16.03
CA ARG A 176 15.02 11.23 -15.01
C ARG A 176 13.63 10.59 -14.94
N GLU A 177 13.53 9.33 -15.33
CA GLU A 177 12.27 8.59 -15.23
C GLU A 177 11.79 8.62 -13.77
N LYS A 178 10.62 9.19 -13.57
CA LYS A 178 9.99 9.29 -12.23
C LYS A 178 9.68 7.88 -11.74
N VAL A 179 10.42 7.40 -10.74
CA VAL A 179 10.24 6.05 -10.19
C VAL A 179 8.85 5.92 -9.60
N CYS A 180 8.05 5.00 -10.13
CA CYS A 180 6.71 4.72 -9.65
C CYS A 180 6.75 3.77 -8.43
N TYR A 181 6.00 4.09 -7.38
CA TYR A 181 5.90 3.31 -6.15
C TYR A 181 4.48 2.77 -5.91
N THR A 182 3.64 2.66 -6.93
CA THR A 182 2.37 1.94 -6.81
C THR A 182 2.63 0.48 -6.45
N LEU A 183 1.67 -0.18 -5.81
CA LEU A 183 1.83 -1.57 -5.41
C LEU A 183 2.16 -2.49 -6.60
N ALA A 184 1.50 -2.30 -7.74
CA ALA A 184 1.80 -3.03 -8.97
C ALA A 184 3.24 -2.80 -9.48
N ALA A 185 3.73 -1.54 -9.45
CA ALA A 185 5.09 -1.22 -9.85
C ALA A 185 6.14 -1.84 -8.90
N LEU A 186 5.86 -1.83 -7.60
CA LEU A 186 6.70 -2.49 -6.59
C LEU A 186 6.72 -4.01 -6.77
N TYR A 187 5.57 -4.60 -7.05
CA TYR A 187 5.43 -6.03 -7.29
C TYR A 187 6.27 -6.47 -8.50
N LYS A 188 6.20 -5.70 -9.59
CA LYS A 188 7.05 -5.93 -10.77
C LYS A 188 8.53 -5.74 -10.47
N ARG A 189 8.90 -4.65 -9.75
CA ARG A 189 10.28 -4.32 -9.42
C ARG A 189 10.96 -5.35 -8.52
N LEU A 190 10.25 -5.83 -7.48
CA LEU A 190 10.82 -6.71 -6.46
C LEU A 190 10.72 -8.20 -6.81
N LEU A 191 9.69 -8.61 -7.52
CA LEU A 191 9.36 -10.01 -7.74
C LEU A 191 9.34 -10.40 -9.23
N ASN A 192 9.49 -9.43 -10.13
CA ASN A 192 9.34 -9.60 -11.58
C ASN A 192 8.01 -10.27 -11.99
N LYS A 193 6.96 -10.01 -11.21
CA LYS A 193 5.60 -10.51 -11.45
C LYS A 193 4.69 -9.37 -11.90
N ASP A 194 3.73 -9.66 -12.75
CA ASP A 194 2.70 -8.70 -13.15
C ASP A 194 1.53 -8.77 -12.17
N ALA A 195 0.95 -7.61 -11.86
CA ALA A 195 -0.24 -7.53 -11.01
C ALA A 195 -1.44 -8.10 -11.79
N ILE A 196 -2.02 -9.18 -11.29
CA ILE A 196 -3.22 -9.81 -11.86
C ILE A 196 -4.39 -9.42 -10.96
N GLU A 197 -5.49 -8.94 -11.55
CA GLU A 197 -6.69 -8.53 -10.81
C GLU A 197 -6.42 -7.52 -9.67
N ALA A 198 -5.51 -6.57 -9.88
CA ALA A 198 -5.28 -5.46 -8.95
C ALA A 198 -6.62 -4.75 -8.62
N HIS A 199 -6.65 -4.07 -7.46
CA HIS A 199 -7.83 -3.39 -6.90
C HIS A 199 -8.88 -4.30 -6.23
N ARG A 200 -8.54 -5.56 -6.01
CA ARG A 200 -9.26 -6.41 -5.07
C ARG A 200 -8.47 -6.49 -3.78
N ALA A 201 -9.07 -6.04 -2.67
CA ALA A 201 -8.40 -5.91 -1.38
C ALA A 201 -7.63 -7.17 -0.95
N GLU A 202 -8.15 -8.37 -1.24
CA GLU A 202 -7.48 -9.63 -0.93
C GLU A 202 -6.20 -9.81 -1.75
N VAL A 203 -6.27 -9.54 -3.07
CA VAL A 203 -5.12 -9.65 -3.98
C VAL A 203 -4.07 -8.61 -3.63
N ASP A 204 -4.48 -7.38 -3.37
CA ASP A 204 -3.59 -6.29 -2.99
C ASP A 204 -2.87 -6.58 -1.66
N CYS A 205 -3.56 -7.17 -0.67
CA CYS A 205 -2.94 -7.61 0.58
C CYS A 205 -1.89 -8.72 0.35
N ILE A 206 -2.16 -9.67 -0.55
CA ILE A 206 -1.20 -10.74 -0.89
C ILE A 206 0.02 -10.15 -1.62
N MET A 207 -0.19 -9.29 -2.61
CA MET A 207 0.88 -8.61 -3.33
C MET A 207 1.76 -7.79 -2.38
N LEU A 208 1.13 -7.05 -1.46
CA LEU A 208 1.85 -6.28 -0.44
C LEU A 208 2.68 -7.18 0.47
N LEU A 209 2.10 -8.29 0.94
CA LEU A 209 2.79 -9.26 1.77
C LEU A 209 4.02 -9.84 1.04
N GLU A 210 3.88 -10.24 -0.23
CA GLU A 210 5.00 -10.75 -1.04
C GLU A 210 6.09 -9.69 -1.22
N CYS A 211 5.73 -8.43 -1.50
CA CYS A 211 6.70 -7.32 -1.58
C CYS A 211 7.48 -7.12 -0.28
N ILE A 212 6.78 -7.15 0.86
CA ILE A 212 7.41 -7.01 2.18
C ILE A 212 8.34 -8.19 2.47
N LEU A 213 7.91 -9.41 2.13
CA LEU A 213 8.73 -10.60 2.33
C LEU A 213 10.02 -10.57 1.50
N ALA A 214 10.00 -10.00 0.30
CA ALA A 214 11.18 -9.84 -0.54
C ALA A 214 12.27 -8.94 0.11
N VAL A 215 11.86 -7.94 0.90
CA VAL A 215 12.76 -7.01 1.61
C VAL A 215 12.60 -7.11 3.12
N LYS A 216 12.27 -8.29 3.64
CA LYS A 216 11.81 -8.54 5.01
C LYS A 216 12.70 -7.92 6.08
N SER A 217 14.00 -8.13 6.03
CA SER A 217 14.95 -7.64 7.05
C SER A 217 14.92 -6.11 7.14
N TYR A 218 15.02 -5.46 6.00
CA TYR A 218 14.99 -4.00 5.91
C TYR A 218 13.64 -3.43 6.35
N PHE A 219 12.54 -4.08 5.92
CA PHE A 219 11.20 -3.58 6.23
C PHE A 219 10.87 -3.74 7.71
N LEU A 220 11.23 -4.84 8.35
CA LEU A 220 10.98 -5.04 9.78
C LEU A 220 11.79 -4.06 10.64
N GLU A 221 13.07 -3.86 10.35
CA GLU A 221 13.91 -2.89 11.04
C GLU A 221 13.36 -1.47 10.92
N TRP A 222 12.94 -1.09 9.69
CA TRP A 222 12.30 0.19 9.47
C TRP A 222 10.96 0.30 10.21
N ALA A 223 10.12 -0.73 10.17
CA ALA A 223 8.80 -0.73 10.81
C ALA A 223 8.90 -0.59 12.33
N ASP A 224 9.85 -1.29 12.97
CA ASP A 224 10.08 -1.19 14.41
C ASP A 224 10.44 0.24 14.86
N SER A 225 11.14 0.97 13.99
CA SER A 225 11.53 2.36 14.26
C SER A 225 10.46 3.39 13.90
N ASN A 226 9.49 3.06 13.05
CA ASN A 226 8.54 4.01 12.46
C ASN A 226 7.06 3.67 12.73
N CYS A 227 6.78 2.59 13.48
CA CYS A 227 5.40 2.26 13.84
C CYS A 227 4.86 3.28 14.85
N LYS A 228 3.55 3.50 14.76
CA LYS A 228 2.81 4.36 15.68
C LYS A 228 1.50 3.70 16.07
N LEU A 229 0.92 4.10 17.19
CA LEU A 229 -0.40 3.62 17.57
C LEU A 229 -1.44 4.13 16.57
N ILE A 230 -2.38 3.26 16.19
CA ILE A 230 -3.43 3.63 15.22
C ILE A 230 -4.29 4.78 15.75
N ASP A 231 -4.41 4.93 17.07
CA ASP A 231 -5.15 6.01 17.71
C ASP A 231 -4.56 7.41 17.47
N GLN A 232 -3.30 7.48 17.07
CA GLN A 232 -2.64 8.74 16.68
C GLN A 232 -3.02 9.19 15.26
N ILE A 233 -3.60 8.32 14.45
CA ILE A 233 -4.07 8.67 13.10
C ILE A 233 -5.38 9.45 13.21
N LYS A 234 -5.46 10.62 12.60
CA LYS A 234 -6.71 11.37 12.52
C LYS A 234 -7.73 10.61 11.65
N PRO A 235 -8.98 10.44 12.09
CA PRO A 235 -10.00 9.78 11.28
C PRO A 235 -10.34 10.59 10.02
N LEU A 236 -10.91 9.93 9.02
CA LEU A 236 -11.47 10.61 7.86
C LEU A 236 -12.65 11.47 8.30
N ILE A 237 -12.64 12.75 7.91
CA ILE A 237 -13.76 13.65 8.14
C ILE A 237 -14.79 13.41 7.02
N ARG A 238 -15.95 12.89 7.38
CA ARG A 238 -17.08 12.73 6.44
C ARG A 238 -17.89 14.02 6.44
N LYS A 239 -18.12 14.58 5.24
CA LYS A 239 -18.98 15.75 5.03
C LYS A 239 -20.43 15.30 4.81
#